data_139ae0de32fda9a660a716c636381afb
#
_entry.id   139ae0de32fda9a660a716c636381afb
#
_cell.length_a   1.000
_cell.length_b   1.000
_cell.length_c   1.000
_cell.angle_alpha   90.00
_cell.angle_beta   90.00
_cell.angle_gamma   90.00
#
_symmetry.space_group_name_H-M   'P 1'
#
loop_
_entity.id
_entity.type
_entity.pdbx_description
1 polymer ?
#
loop_
_entity_poly.entity_id
_entity_poly.type
_entity_poly.pdbx_seq_one_letter_code
_entity_poly.pdbx_strand_id
1 'polypeptide(L)'
;MNENRIDFTKWLRVLIYIAIARIVNTVVGIPAFIPTALTAWISRILMAGMVLAMFKLAPANDRYKKTGIQLAIVLILTIATELLNTGAVLTLIAGILSIVAEYQEYHGHSELIEEKDHQLSGKWISLFMWSIVIGLILGFASTAAGVLAAVAGVDTETAALVIAAVMMIPEYIIVIFYILYLKKMIALFEEDKVSEYDV
;
A
#
# COMPACT_ATOMS: atom_id res chain seq x y z
N MET A 1 -27.11 -23.12 6.72
CA MET A 1 -27.19 -21.80 7.38
C MET A 1 -25.79 -21.28 7.64
N ASN A 2 -25.27 -20.43 6.79
CA ASN A 2 -23.96 -19.79 6.99
C ASN A 2 -24.06 -18.28 6.66
N GLU A 3 -24.77 -17.53 7.54
CA GLU A 3 -24.87 -16.07 7.43
C GLU A 3 -23.59 -15.31 7.79
N ASN A 4 -22.52 -16.03 8.17
CA ASN A 4 -21.24 -15.43 8.58
C ASN A 4 -20.09 -15.67 7.59
N ARG A 5 -20.35 -16.09 6.36
CA ARG A 5 -19.31 -16.02 5.32
C ARG A 5 -19.07 -14.54 5.00
N ILE A 6 -18.08 -13.97 5.66
CA ILE A 6 -17.58 -12.63 5.34
C ILE A 6 -17.34 -12.60 3.83
N ASP A 7 -18.00 -11.68 3.15
CA ASP A 7 -17.81 -11.54 1.71
C ASP A 7 -16.41 -10.95 1.43
N PHE A 8 -15.41 -11.85 1.32
CA PHE A 8 -14.04 -11.49 1.04
C PHE A 8 -13.90 -10.63 -0.20
N THR A 9 -14.68 -10.95 -1.24
CA THR A 9 -14.62 -10.22 -2.50
C THR A 9 -14.99 -8.76 -2.31
N LYS A 10 -15.93 -8.46 -1.41
CA LYS A 10 -16.27 -7.08 -1.04
C LYS A 10 -15.08 -6.34 -0.46
N TRP A 11 -14.33 -6.96 0.47
CA TRP A 11 -13.20 -6.30 1.12
C TRP A 11 -11.98 -6.21 0.22
N LEU A 12 -11.76 -7.17 -0.67
CA LEU A 12 -10.77 -7.07 -1.74
C LEU A 12 -11.08 -5.90 -2.70
N ARG A 13 -12.37 -5.68 -3.03
CA ARG A 13 -12.79 -4.50 -3.80
C ARG A 13 -12.53 -3.19 -3.04
N VAL A 14 -12.74 -3.17 -1.73
CA VAL A 14 -12.42 -2.00 -0.90
C VAL A 14 -10.93 -1.68 -0.97
N LEU A 15 -10.04 -2.68 -0.95
CA LEU A 15 -8.59 -2.46 -1.14
C LEU A 15 -8.27 -1.84 -2.50
N ILE A 16 -8.95 -2.27 -3.58
CA ILE A 16 -8.79 -1.66 -4.90
C ILE A 16 -9.17 -0.17 -4.86
N TYR A 17 -10.31 0.18 -4.26
CA TYR A 17 -10.72 1.58 -4.15
C TYR A 17 -9.76 2.42 -3.33
N ILE A 18 -9.23 1.88 -2.23
CA ILE A 18 -8.20 2.54 -1.41
C ILE A 18 -6.92 2.75 -2.23
N ALA A 19 -6.46 1.74 -2.99
CA ALA A 19 -5.28 1.85 -3.83
C ALA A 19 -5.45 2.93 -4.91
N ILE A 20 -6.59 2.98 -5.59
CA ILE A 20 -6.92 4.03 -6.57
C ILE A 20 -6.95 5.41 -5.90
N ALA A 21 -7.62 5.53 -4.74
CA ALA A 21 -7.73 6.79 -4.01
C ALA A 21 -6.36 7.30 -3.54
N ARG A 22 -5.43 6.40 -3.16
CA ARG A 22 -4.04 6.76 -2.83
C ARG A 22 -3.31 7.34 -4.03
N ILE A 23 -3.40 6.71 -5.21
CA ILE A 23 -2.82 7.26 -6.45
C ILE A 23 -3.37 8.66 -6.71
N VAL A 24 -4.69 8.83 -6.69
CA VAL A 24 -5.33 10.12 -6.93
C VAL A 24 -4.86 11.16 -5.93
N ASN A 25 -4.83 10.84 -4.63
CA ASN A 25 -4.37 11.77 -3.59
C ASN A 25 -2.92 12.19 -3.79
N THR A 26 -2.05 11.26 -4.22
CA THR A 26 -0.64 11.59 -4.48
C THR A 26 -0.50 12.48 -5.72
N VAL A 27 -1.18 12.15 -6.83
CA VAL A 27 -1.15 12.96 -8.07
C VAL A 27 -1.68 14.37 -7.84
N VAL A 28 -2.77 14.50 -7.08
CA VAL A 28 -3.40 15.80 -6.77
C VAL A 28 -2.55 16.62 -5.80
N GLY A 29 -1.73 15.99 -4.97
CA GLY A 29 -0.81 16.67 -4.06
C GLY A 29 0.45 17.26 -4.73
N ILE A 30 0.78 16.83 -5.97
CA ILE A 30 1.97 17.34 -6.68
C ILE A 30 1.86 18.82 -7.05
N PRO A 31 0.82 19.27 -7.75
CA PRO A 31 0.66 20.69 -7.97
C PRO A 31 0.13 21.31 -6.68
N ALA A 32 0.82 22.26 -6.09
CA ALA A 32 0.50 22.94 -4.83
C ALA A 32 -0.91 23.61 -4.77
N PHE A 33 -1.87 23.12 -5.57
CA PHE A 33 -3.26 23.58 -5.60
C PHE A 33 -4.07 23.15 -4.38
N ILE A 34 -3.65 22.04 -3.71
CA ILE A 34 -4.33 21.56 -2.51
C ILE A 34 -3.38 21.71 -1.32
N PRO A 35 -3.86 22.27 -0.19
CA PRO A 35 -3.05 22.35 1.02
C PRO A 35 -2.50 20.98 1.43
N THR A 36 -1.21 20.91 1.70
CA THR A 36 -0.52 19.68 2.13
C THR A 36 -1.17 19.04 3.35
N ALA A 37 -1.75 19.86 4.24
CA ALA A 37 -2.51 19.36 5.39
C ALA A 37 -3.73 18.53 4.96
N LEU A 38 -4.44 18.92 3.89
CA LEU A 38 -5.60 18.18 3.42
C LEU A 38 -5.20 16.82 2.81
N THR A 39 -4.16 16.80 1.98
CA THR A 39 -3.65 15.54 1.40
C THR A 39 -3.12 14.59 2.47
N ALA A 40 -2.49 15.11 3.53
CA ALA A 40 -2.07 14.33 4.67
C ALA A 40 -3.26 13.71 5.43
N TRP A 41 -4.33 14.47 5.67
CA TRP A 41 -5.54 13.95 6.30
C TRP A 41 -6.23 12.88 5.45
N ILE A 42 -6.32 13.09 4.13
CA ILE A 42 -6.86 12.07 3.20
C ILE A 42 -6.03 10.79 3.30
N SER A 43 -4.70 10.88 3.29
CA SER A 43 -3.82 9.71 3.43
C SER A 43 -4.07 8.94 4.73
N ARG A 44 -4.31 9.61 5.85
CA ARG A 44 -4.65 8.97 7.14
C ARG A 44 -5.99 8.28 7.11
N ILE A 45 -7.00 8.90 6.51
CA ILE A 45 -8.33 8.29 6.32
C ILE A 45 -8.21 7.03 5.46
N LEU A 46 -7.45 7.07 4.37
CA LEU A 46 -7.22 5.91 3.52
C LEU A 46 -6.46 4.81 4.26
N MET A 47 -5.48 5.15 5.09
CA MET A 47 -4.77 4.20 5.94
C MET A 47 -5.71 3.57 6.97
N ALA A 48 -6.57 4.35 7.63
CA ALA A 48 -7.59 3.83 8.54
C ALA A 48 -8.57 2.89 7.82
N GLY A 49 -8.97 3.21 6.60
CA GLY A 49 -9.76 2.33 5.73
C GLY A 49 -9.06 1.01 5.43
N MET A 50 -7.75 1.05 5.17
CA MET A 50 -6.93 -0.14 4.95
C MET A 50 -6.83 -1.01 6.20
N VAL A 51 -6.60 -0.42 7.37
CA VAL A 51 -6.64 -1.11 8.68
C VAL A 51 -7.96 -1.86 8.85
N LEU A 52 -9.08 -1.19 8.61
CA LEU A 52 -10.41 -1.79 8.70
C LEU A 52 -10.57 -2.96 7.72
N ALA A 53 -10.15 -2.80 6.47
CA ALA A 53 -10.22 -3.85 5.46
C ALA A 53 -9.39 -5.08 5.88
N MET A 54 -8.18 -4.89 6.41
CA MET A 54 -7.34 -5.97 6.91
C MET A 54 -7.99 -6.72 8.08
N PHE A 55 -8.59 -6.04 9.04
CA PHE A 55 -9.34 -6.72 10.12
C PHE A 55 -10.57 -7.48 9.61
N LYS A 56 -11.21 -7.01 8.56
CA LYS A 56 -12.34 -7.71 7.93
C LYS A 56 -11.91 -8.92 7.10
N LEU A 57 -10.69 -8.92 6.57
CA LEU A 57 -10.07 -10.05 5.89
C LEU A 57 -9.40 -11.05 6.86
N ALA A 58 -9.16 -10.65 8.11
CA ALA A 58 -8.49 -11.47 9.12
C ALA A 58 -9.06 -12.90 9.31
N PRO A 59 -10.40 -13.13 9.22
CA PRO A 59 -10.93 -14.50 9.30
C PRO A 59 -10.50 -15.42 8.16
N ALA A 60 -10.02 -14.87 7.02
CA ALA A 60 -9.53 -15.68 5.91
C ALA A 60 -8.06 -16.11 6.10
N ASN A 61 -7.25 -15.25 6.70
CA ASN A 61 -5.84 -15.52 6.93
C ASN A 61 -5.33 -14.63 8.07
N ASP A 62 -4.64 -15.23 9.06
CA ASP A 62 -4.10 -14.52 10.24
C ASP A 62 -3.08 -13.42 9.87
N ARG A 63 -2.45 -13.50 8.69
CA ARG A 63 -1.56 -12.45 8.20
C ARG A 63 -2.28 -11.11 8.04
N TYR A 64 -3.54 -11.10 7.59
CA TYR A 64 -4.32 -9.86 7.51
C TYR A 64 -4.55 -9.21 8.88
N LYS A 65 -4.75 -10.05 9.93
CA LYS A 65 -4.83 -9.53 11.30
C LYS A 65 -3.53 -8.85 11.72
N LYS A 66 -2.39 -9.49 11.45
CA LYS A 66 -1.05 -8.94 11.74
C LYS A 66 -0.83 -7.63 10.97
N THR A 67 -1.15 -7.61 9.67
CA THR A 67 -1.11 -6.40 8.84
C THR A 67 -1.97 -5.29 9.44
N GLY A 68 -3.22 -5.58 9.81
CA GLY A 68 -4.13 -4.61 10.40
C GLY A 68 -3.57 -3.98 11.69
N ILE A 69 -2.99 -4.79 12.58
CA ILE A 69 -2.36 -4.30 13.81
C ILE A 69 -1.15 -3.41 13.49
N GLN A 70 -0.28 -3.85 12.59
CA GLN A 70 0.93 -3.09 12.21
C GLN A 70 0.58 -1.75 11.58
N LEU A 71 -0.38 -1.72 10.64
CA LEU A 71 -0.85 -0.49 10.02
C LEU A 71 -1.53 0.46 11.02
N ALA A 72 -2.25 -0.07 12.01
CA ALA A 72 -2.83 0.75 13.08
C ALA A 72 -1.73 1.42 13.92
N ILE A 73 -0.65 0.69 14.23
CA ILE A 73 0.51 1.25 14.94
C ILE A 73 1.20 2.31 14.07
N VAL A 74 1.40 2.05 12.77
CA VAL A 74 1.97 3.03 11.83
C VAL A 74 1.13 4.31 11.80
N LEU A 75 -0.19 4.20 11.72
CA LEU A 75 -1.09 5.34 11.74
C LEU A 75 -0.94 6.17 13.03
N ILE A 76 -0.89 5.52 14.19
CA ILE A 76 -0.68 6.19 15.49
C ILE A 76 0.68 6.89 15.53
N LEU A 77 1.76 6.20 15.07
CA LEU A 77 3.09 6.77 15.05
C LEU A 77 3.18 7.98 14.12
N THR A 78 2.54 7.94 12.95
CA THR A 78 2.50 9.05 12.00
C THR A 78 1.82 10.27 12.62
N ILE A 79 0.70 10.10 13.30
CA ILE A 79 0.00 11.18 14.01
C ILE A 79 0.87 11.72 15.16
N ALA A 80 1.48 10.81 15.94
CA ALA A 80 2.33 11.20 17.07
C ALA A 80 3.57 11.99 16.61
N THR A 81 4.18 11.62 15.49
CA THR A 81 5.34 12.33 14.91
C THR A 81 5.01 13.79 14.62
N GLU A 82 3.83 14.06 14.09
CA GLU A 82 3.40 15.43 13.79
C GLU A 82 3.08 16.23 15.05
N LEU A 83 2.38 15.62 16.02
CA LEU A 83 1.97 16.29 17.25
C LEU A 83 3.16 16.60 18.17
N LEU A 84 4.14 15.70 18.23
CA LEU A 84 5.26 15.81 19.17
C LEU A 84 6.50 16.46 18.56
N ASN A 85 6.49 16.74 17.25
CA ASN A 85 7.65 17.26 16.50
C ASN A 85 8.95 16.43 16.71
N THR A 86 8.80 15.12 17.00
CA THR A 86 9.90 14.17 17.31
C THR A 86 10.24 13.29 16.10
N GLY A 87 10.58 13.92 14.96
CA GLY A 87 10.50 13.36 13.63
C GLY A 87 11.26 12.05 13.35
N ALA A 88 12.58 11.99 13.57
CA ALA A 88 13.39 10.97 12.89
C ALA A 88 13.18 9.52 13.39
N VAL A 89 13.16 9.31 14.69
CA VAL A 89 13.08 7.94 15.26
C VAL A 89 11.71 7.30 15.04
N LEU A 90 10.62 8.05 15.30
CA LEU A 90 9.27 7.54 15.10
C LEU A 90 8.98 7.29 13.62
N THR A 91 9.48 8.13 12.72
CA THR A 91 9.38 7.94 11.27
C THR A 91 10.12 6.68 10.82
N LEU A 92 11.33 6.42 11.35
CA LEU A 92 12.07 5.20 11.05
C LEU A 92 11.32 3.94 11.51
N ILE A 93 10.79 3.95 12.74
CA ILE A 93 10.01 2.84 13.28
C ILE A 93 8.74 2.63 12.43
N ALA A 94 8.02 3.69 12.10
CA ALA A 94 6.84 3.61 11.25
C ALA A 94 7.18 3.04 9.85
N GLY A 95 8.32 3.44 9.27
CA GLY A 95 8.80 2.92 7.99
C GLY A 95 9.09 1.42 8.04
N ILE A 96 9.81 0.95 9.06
CA ILE A 96 10.10 -0.49 9.24
C ILE A 96 8.79 -1.27 9.41
N LEU A 97 7.87 -0.80 10.26
CA LEU A 97 6.58 -1.45 10.47
C LEU A 97 5.72 -1.47 9.20
N SER A 98 5.80 -0.44 8.35
CA SER A 98 5.10 -0.41 7.06
C SER A 98 5.62 -1.50 6.13
N ILE A 99 6.94 -1.71 6.04
CA ILE A 99 7.53 -2.78 5.24
C ILE A 99 7.08 -4.16 5.76
N VAL A 100 7.07 -4.35 7.09
CA VAL A 100 6.62 -5.62 7.67
C VAL A 100 5.12 -5.83 7.44
N ALA A 101 4.30 -4.78 7.51
CA ALA A 101 2.88 -4.85 7.20
C ALA A 101 2.65 -5.24 5.73
N GLU A 102 3.37 -4.63 4.81
CA GLU A 102 3.32 -4.95 3.39
C GLU A 102 3.73 -6.41 3.13
N TYR A 103 4.81 -6.89 3.76
CA TYR A 103 5.20 -8.29 3.71
C TYR A 103 4.06 -9.22 4.13
N GLN A 104 3.42 -8.95 5.26
CA GLN A 104 2.31 -9.79 5.76
C GLN A 104 1.10 -9.74 4.82
N GLU A 105 0.78 -8.59 4.25
CA GLU A 105 -0.31 -8.42 3.31
C GLU A 105 -0.11 -9.24 2.03
N TYR A 106 1.03 -9.07 1.36
CA TYR A 106 1.32 -9.77 0.11
C TYR A 106 1.40 -11.28 0.29
N HIS A 107 2.00 -11.74 1.41
CA HIS A 107 2.00 -13.16 1.75
C HIS A 107 0.60 -13.66 2.10
N GLY A 108 -0.22 -12.86 2.77
CA GLY A 108 -1.62 -13.18 3.01
C GLY A 108 -2.42 -13.39 1.72
N HIS A 109 -2.22 -12.52 0.73
CA HIS A 109 -2.82 -12.68 -0.60
C HIS A 109 -2.31 -13.93 -1.31
N SER A 110 -1.00 -14.19 -1.26
CA SER A 110 -0.36 -15.36 -1.85
C SER A 110 -0.91 -16.66 -1.26
N GLU A 111 -0.90 -16.80 0.06
CA GLU A 111 -1.38 -18.00 0.76
C GLU A 111 -2.88 -18.26 0.53
N LEU A 112 -3.68 -17.18 0.44
CA LEU A 112 -5.13 -17.31 0.25
C LEU A 112 -5.52 -17.93 -1.10
N ILE A 113 -4.65 -17.82 -2.12
CA ILE A 113 -4.92 -18.30 -3.48
C ILE A 113 -4.00 -19.43 -3.92
N GLU A 114 -3.07 -19.87 -3.08
CA GLU A 114 -2.03 -20.84 -3.44
C GLU A 114 -2.60 -22.14 -3.99
N GLU A 115 -3.67 -22.64 -3.38
CA GLU A 115 -4.35 -23.86 -3.81
C GLU A 115 -5.17 -23.68 -5.11
N LYS A 116 -5.58 -22.44 -5.43
CA LYS A 116 -6.43 -22.12 -6.60
C LYS A 116 -5.63 -21.72 -7.83
N ASP A 117 -4.62 -20.88 -7.63
CA ASP A 117 -3.73 -20.37 -8.67
C ASP A 117 -2.32 -20.16 -8.12
N HIS A 118 -1.52 -21.22 -8.19
CA HIS A 118 -0.12 -21.20 -7.75
C HIS A 118 0.73 -20.16 -8.51
N GLN A 119 0.40 -19.89 -9.78
CA GLN A 119 1.12 -18.89 -10.57
C GLN A 119 0.82 -17.48 -10.07
N LEU A 120 -0.43 -17.16 -9.76
CA LEU A 120 -0.83 -15.87 -9.20
C LEU A 120 -0.28 -15.68 -7.78
N SER A 121 -0.25 -16.77 -6.98
CA SER A 121 0.38 -16.78 -5.66
C SER A 121 1.86 -16.35 -5.75
N GLY A 122 2.64 -16.96 -6.64
CA GLY A 122 4.04 -16.56 -6.87
C GLY A 122 4.21 -15.12 -7.34
N LYS A 123 3.26 -14.58 -8.11
CA LYS A 123 3.28 -13.18 -8.55
C LYS A 123 3.11 -12.20 -7.39
N TRP A 124 2.33 -12.53 -6.35
CA TRP A 124 2.21 -11.69 -5.15
C TRP A 124 3.54 -11.56 -4.42
N ILE A 125 4.26 -12.66 -4.24
CA ILE A 125 5.59 -12.63 -3.61
C ILE A 125 6.58 -11.85 -4.46
N SER A 126 6.56 -12.05 -5.78
CA SER A 126 7.41 -11.30 -6.70
C SER A 126 7.10 -9.79 -6.66
N LEU A 127 5.83 -9.41 -6.57
CA LEU A 127 5.41 -8.00 -6.50
C LEU A 127 5.93 -7.34 -5.22
N PHE A 128 5.88 -8.03 -4.08
CA PHE A 128 6.49 -7.57 -2.83
C PHE A 128 8.00 -7.36 -2.99
N MET A 129 8.71 -8.33 -3.57
CA MET A 129 10.16 -8.20 -3.78
C MET A 129 10.49 -7.00 -4.68
N TRP A 130 9.69 -6.76 -5.73
CA TRP A 130 9.86 -5.60 -6.58
C TRP A 130 9.56 -4.28 -5.86
N SER A 131 8.56 -4.23 -4.97
CA SER A 131 8.26 -3.02 -4.18
C SER A 131 9.46 -2.64 -3.31
N ILE A 132 10.09 -3.61 -2.65
CA ILE A 132 11.29 -3.38 -1.83
C ILE A 132 12.48 -2.91 -2.68
N VAL A 133 12.76 -3.59 -3.81
CA VAL A 133 13.90 -3.22 -4.69
C VAL A 133 13.70 -1.81 -5.24
N ILE A 134 12.50 -1.50 -5.73
CA ILE A 134 12.17 -0.17 -6.25
C ILE A 134 12.28 0.86 -5.13
N GLY A 135 11.71 0.62 -3.96
CA GLY A 135 11.79 1.51 -2.80
C GLY A 135 13.24 1.85 -2.41
N LEU A 136 14.13 0.84 -2.39
CA LEU A 136 15.55 1.04 -2.11
C LEU A 136 16.23 1.88 -3.20
N ILE A 137 16.03 1.56 -4.48
CA ILE A 137 16.60 2.32 -5.60
C ILE A 137 16.15 3.77 -5.55
N LEU A 138 14.85 4.00 -5.33
CA LEU A 138 14.28 5.34 -5.25
C LEU A 138 14.82 6.12 -4.04
N GLY A 139 14.96 5.47 -2.88
CA GLY A 139 15.55 6.08 -1.69
C GLY A 139 17.01 6.53 -1.92
N PHE A 140 17.84 5.69 -2.52
CA PHE A 140 19.22 6.05 -2.87
C PHE A 140 19.27 7.15 -3.94
N ALA A 141 18.47 7.04 -4.99
CA ALA A 141 18.43 8.02 -6.06
C ALA A 141 17.95 9.40 -5.57
N SER A 142 16.94 9.44 -4.70
CA SER A 142 16.46 10.68 -4.07
C SER A 142 17.55 11.35 -3.22
N THR A 143 18.25 10.55 -2.40
CA THR A 143 19.36 11.05 -1.57
C THR A 143 20.50 11.63 -2.45
N ALA A 144 20.92 10.87 -3.47
CA ALA A 144 21.96 11.30 -4.39
C ALA A 144 21.58 12.57 -5.15
N ALA A 145 20.35 12.67 -5.65
CA ALA A 145 19.85 13.83 -6.36
C ALA A 145 19.76 15.07 -5.45
N GLY A 146 19.36 14.91 -4.18
CA GLY A 146 19.38 15.99 -3.19
C GLY A 146 20.79 16.53 -2.94
N VAL A 147 21.78 15.65 -2.80
CA VAL A 147 23.20 16.06 -2.65
C VAL A 147 23.70 16.78 -3.90
N LEU A 148 23.43 16.26 -5.10
CA LEU A 148 23.84 16.88 -6.35
C LEU A 148 23.22 18.27 -6.56
N ALA A 149 21.93 18.44 -6.26
CA ALA A 149 21.24 19.72 -6.34
C ALA A 149 21.87 20.75 -5.39
N ALA A 150 22.18 20.33 -4.16
CA ALA A 150 22.85 21.20 -3.17
C ALA A 150 24.26 21.65 -3.63
N VAL A 151 25.04 20.72 -4.23
CA VAL A 151 26.41 21.04 -4.74
C VAL A 151 26.33 21.88 -6.00
N ALA A 152 25.38 21.67 -6.89
CA ALA A 152 25.24 22.42 -8.14
C ALA A 152 24.60 23.80 -7.99
N GLY A 153 24.13 24.17 -6.79
CA GLY A 153 23.43 25.44 -6.55
C GLY A 153 22.08 25.53 -7.30
N VAL A 154 21.50 24.41 -7.68
CA VAL A 154 20.18 24.35 -8.32
C VAL A 154 19.12 24.68 -7.28
N ASP A 155 18.06 25.38 -7.69
CA ASP A 155 16.91 25.60 -6.85
C ASP A 155 16.36 24.24 -6.37
N THR A 156 16.46 24.04 -5.05
CA THR A 156 16.13 22.76 -4.40
C THR A 156 14.67 22.41 -4.51
N GLU A 157 13.78 23.40 -4.64
CA GLU A 157 12.35 23.19 -4.77
C GLU A 157 11.99 22.60 -6.15
N THR A 158 12.51 23.20 -7.21
CA THR A 158 12.32 22.71 -8.59
C THR A 158 12.95 21.32 -8.77
N ALA A 159 14.17 21.11 -8.26
CA ALA A 159 14.83 19.82 -8.32
C ALA A 159 14.01 18.74 -7.57
N ALA A 160 13.51 19.04 -6.39
CA ALA A 160 12.69 18.12 -5.59
C ALA A 160 11.38 17.73 -6.31
N LEU A 161 10.71 18.67 -6.98
CA LEU A 161 9.49 18.41 -7.73
C LEU A 161 9.75 17.47 -8.92
N VAL A 162 10.81 17.69 -9.69
CA VAL A 162 11.15 16.83 -10.83
C VAL A 162 11.53 15.42 -10.35
N ILE A 163 12.34 15.33 -9.30
CA ILE A 163 12.73 14.05 -8.69
C ILE A 163 11.47 13.31 -8.21
N ALA A 164 10.60 13.98 -7.46
CA ALA A 164 9.36 13.38 -6.95
C ALA A 164 8.49 12.85 -8.10
N ALA A 165 8.30 13.63 -9.17
CA ALA A 165 7.50 13.21 -10.32
C ALA A 165 8.07 11.97 -11.03
N VAL A 166 9.39 11.90 -11.23
CA VAL A 166 10.06 10.76 -11.86
C VAL A 166 9.98 9.51 -10.95
N MET A 167 10.17 9.71 -9.63
CA MET A 167 10.16 8.64 -8.64
C MET A 167 8.78 7.99 -8.45
N MET A 168 7.69 8.68 -8.75
CA MET A 168 6.33 8.12 -8.65
C MET A 168 6.01 7.09 -9.72
N ILE A 169 6.66 7.14 -10.88
CA ILE A 169 6.32 6.22 -12.00
C ILE A 169 6.48 4.75 -11.61
N PRO A 170 7.62 4.31 -11.03
CA PRO A 170 7.78 2.92 -10.61
C PRO A 170 6.81 2.51 -9.49
N GLU A 171 6.50 3.40 -8.55
CA GLU A 171 5.50 3.13 -7.50
C GLU A 171 4.11 2.90 -8.09
N TYR A 172 3.70 3.71 -9.07
CA TYR A 172 2.41 3.52 -9.74
C TYR A 172 2.35 2.20 -10.51
N ILE A 173 3.45 1.75 -11.10
CA ILE A 173 3.52 0.44 -11.77
C ILE A 173 3.22 -0.67 -10.75
N ILE A 174 3.83 -0.63 -9.55
CA ILE A 174 3.55 -1.59 -8.47
C ILE A 174 2.07 -1.56 -8.08
N VAL A 175 1.50 -0.38 -7.87
CA VAL A 175 0.08 -0.25 -7.47
C VAL A 175 -0.85 -0.73 -8.58
N ILE A 176 -0.54 -0.51 -9.85
CA ILE A 176 -1.32 -1.05 -10.98
C ILE A 176 -1.30 -2.58 -10.96
N PHE A 177 -0.14 -3.23 -10.78
CA PHE A 177 -0.05 -4.68 -10.66
C PHE A 177 -0.79 -5.20 -9.42
N TYR A 178 -0.70 -4.51 -8.29
CA TYR A 178 -1.47 -4.82 -7.08
C TYR A 178 -2.98 -4.85 -7.38
N ILE A 179 -3.52 -3.81 -8.04
CA ILE A 179 -4.93 -3.73 -8.43
C ILE A 179 -5.30 -4.87 -9.40
N LEU A 180 -4.44 -5.16 -10.39
CA LEU A 180 -4.69 -6.23 -11.36
C LEU A 180 -4.72 -7.61 -10.69
N TYR A 181 -3.84 -7.85 -9.71
CA TYR A 181 -3.80 -9.12 -8.99
C TYR A 181 -5.00 -9.25 -8.04
N LEU A 182 -5.43 -8.17 -7.36
CA LEU A 182 -6.67 -8.18 -6.58
C LEU A 182 -7.89 -8.50 -7.45
N LYS A 183 -7.98 -7.90 -8.66
CA LYS A 183 -9.07 -8.22 -9.61
C LYS A 183 -9.09 -9.69 -10.00
N LYS A 184 -7.92 -10.29 -10.26
CA LYS A 184 -7.83 -11.72 -10.56
C LYS A 184 -8.24 -12.59 -9.36
N MET A 185 -7.81 -12.24 -8.15
CA MET A 185 -8.25 -12.92 -6.93
C MET A 185 -9.77 -12.89 -6.78
N ILE A 186 -10.39 -11.72 -6.98
CA ILE A 186 -11.85 -11.58 -6.91
C ILE A 186 -12.53 -12.51 -7.90
N ALA A 187 -12.05 -12.56 -9.15
CA ALA A 187 -12.61 -13.43 -10.19
C ALA A 187 -12.54 -14.90 -9.78
N LEU A 188 -11.40 -15.39 -9.25
CA LEU A 188 -11.25 -16.76 -8.77
C LEU A 188 -12.26 -17.12 -7.67
N PHE A 189 -12.54 -16.19 -6.74
CA PHE A 189 -13.51 -16.43 -5.67
C PHE A 189 -14.96 -16.32 -6.14
N GLU A 190 -15.24 -15.59 -7.22
CA GLU A 190 -16.58 -15.48 -7.81
C GLU A 190 -16.92 -16.69 -8.67
N GLU A 191 -15.96 -17.24 -9.42
CA GLU A 191 -16.12 -18.49 -10.18
C GLU A 191 -16.47 -19.68 -9.27
N ASP A 192 -15.81 -19.80 -8.11
CA ASP A 192 -16.12 -20.85 -7.14
C ASP A 192 -17.55 -20.75 -6.61
N LYS A 193 -18.08 -19.53 -6.42
CA LYS A 193 -19.47 -19.36 -5.97
C LYS A 193 -20.48 -19.88 -6.99
N VAL A 194 -20.21 -19.66 -8.28
CA VAL A 194 -21.10 -20.11 -9.35
C VAL A 194 -21.12 -21.64 -9.43
N SER A 195 -19.97 -22.29 -9.34
CA SER A 195 -19.85 -23.76 -9.39
C SER A 195 -20.55 -24.47 -8.22
N GLU A 196 -20.68 -23.82 -7.06
CA GLU A 196 -21.37 -24.38 -5.87
C GLU A 196 -22.91 -24.35 -6.00
N TYR A 197 -23.46 -23.52 -6.91
CA TYR A 197 -24.92 -23.43 -7.15
C TYR A 197 -25.41 -24.30 -8.30
N ASP A 198 -24.52 -24.84 -9.14
CA ASP A 198 -24.86 -25.64 -10.31
C ASP A 198 -24.86 -27.17 -10.00
N VAL A 199 -24.72 -27.59 -8.73
CA VAL A 199 -24.77 -28.95 -8.22
C VAL A 199 -25.99 -29.14 -7.34
#